data_00b832e75c162b4abe1a54cc12c16974
#
_entry.id   00b832e75c162b4abe1a54cc12c16974
#
_cell.length_a   1.000
_cell.length_b   1.000
_cell.length_c   1.000
_cell.angle_alpha   90.00
_cell.angle_beta   90.00
_cell.angle_gamma   90.00
#
_symmetry.space_group_name_H-M   'P 1'
#
loop_
_entity.id
_entity.type
_entity.pdbx_description
1 polymer ?
#
loop_
_entity_poly.entity_id
_entity_poly.type
_entity_poly.pdbx_seq_one_letter_code
_entity_poly.pdbx_strand_id
1 'polypeptide(L)'
;MSDIIEKSVDLLKKANIYFEGRVTSRNYTDSTGVVKSLGVMLPGEYTFGTKAPEHMEIISGKVEVLFEGMESNWESFVGGQYFEVPANSSFEIKVDEITDYCCTYL
;
A
#
# COMPACT_ATOMS: atom_id res chain seq x y z
N MET A 1 17.53 -12.10 2.28
CA MET A 1 16.67 -10.91 2.14
C MET A 1 17.53 -9.67 2.00
N SER A 2 17.23 -8.82 1.08
CA SER A 2 17.94 -7.56 0.96
C SER A 2 17.05 -6.44 1.50
N ASP A 3 17.64 -5.61 2.35
CA ASP A 3 16.95 -4.44 2.87
C ASP A 3 17.28 -3.26 1.97
N ILE A 4 16.24 -2.57 1.54
CA ILE A 4 16.38 -1.38 0.71
C ILE A 4 16.35 -0.16 1.61
N ILE A 5 17.37 0.67 1.49
CA ILE A 5 17.48 1.90 2.27
C ILE A 5 17.28 3.10 1.33
N GLU A 6 16.31 3.95 1.65
CA GLU A 6 16.16 5.23 0.96
C GLU A 6 16.75 6.31 1.85
N LYS A 7 17.73 7.05 1.30
CA LYS A 7 18.42 8.12 2.02
C LYS A 7 17.85 9.48 1.65
N SER A 8 18.04 10.45 2.54
CA SER A 8 17.67 11.86 2.29
C SER A 8 16.18 12.02 2.02
N VAL A 9 15.38 11.40 2.87
CA VAL A 9 13.91 11.51 2.77
C VAL A 9 13.39 12.53 3.78
N ASP A 10 12.26 13.16 3.42
CA ASP A 10 11.53 14.05 4.32
C ASP A 10 10.36 13.28 4.89
N LEU A 11 10.43 12.96 6.17
CA LEU A 11 9.44 12.12 6.84
C LEU A 11 8.41 12.96 7.58
N LEU A 12 7.13 12.74 7.28
CA LEU A 12 6.04 13.29 8.08
C LEU A 12 5.81 12.35 9.26
N LYS A 13 6.13 12.82 10.46
CA LYS A 13 6.18 11.95 11.65
C LYS A 13 4.83 11.42 12.07
N LYS A 14 3.75 12.15 11.83
CA LYS A 14 2.42 11.73 12.28
C LYS A 14 1.88 10.63 11.37
N ALA A 15 1.44 9.53 11.98
CA ALA A 15 0.88 8.40 11.23
C ALA A 15 -0.53 8.70 10.71
N ASN A 16 -0.83 8.13 9.55
CA ASN A 16 -2.19 7.98 9.06
C ASN A 16 -2.74 6.69 9.67
N ILE A 17 -3.91 6.78 10.29
CA ILE A 17 -4.52 5.64 10.98
C ILE A 17 -5.87 5.34 10.34
N TYR A 18 -6.03 4.14 9.84
CA TYR A 18 -7.26 3.67 9.19
C TYR A 18 -7.80 2.44 9.91
N PHE A 19 -9.11 2.26 9.84
CA PHE A 19 -9.76 1.05 10.38
C PHE A 19 -9.36 0.78 11.84
N GLU A 20 -9.40 1.83 12.67
CA GLU A 20 -9.11 1.76 14.11
C GLU A 20 -7.71 1.22 14.43
N GLY A 21 -6.74 1.56 13.58
CA GLY A 21 -5.33 1.16 13.78
C GLY A 21 -4.95 -0.15 13.12
N ARG A 22 -5.87 -0.79 12.41
CA ARG A 22 -5.56 -2.05 11.72
C ARG A 22 -4.75 -1.84 10.46
N VAL A 23 -4.79 -0.62 9.91
CA VAL A 23 -3.92 -0.18 8.80
C VAL A 23 -3.33 1.16 9.20
N THR A 24 -2.00 1.27 9.12
CA THR A 24 -1.31 2.51 9.43
C THR A 24 -0.26 2.79 8.37
N SER A 25 0.06 4.07 8.18
CA SER A 25 1.15 4.47 7.28
C SER A 25 1.72 5.82 7.71
N ARG A 26 2.93 6.11 7.24
CA ARG A 26 3.54 7.44 7.37
C ARG A 26 4.00 7.90 6.00
N ASN A 27 3.68 9.15 5.69
CA ASN A 27 4.07 9.76 4.42
C ASN A 27 5.52 10.22 4.47
N TYR A 28 6.20 10.09 3.35
CA TYR A 28 7.51 10.67 3.18
C TYR A 28 7.70 11.10 1.72
N THR A 29 8.62 12.03 1.52
CA THR A 29 9.02 12.46 0.17
C THR A 29 10.45 11.99 -0.02
N ASP A 30 10.70 11.26 -1.10
CA ASP A 30 12.03 10.75 -1.36
C ASP A 30 12.97 11.84 -1.91
N SER A 31 14.22 11.49 -2.10
CA SER A 31 15.25 12.47 -2.53
C SER A 31 14.98 13.04 -3.92
N THR A 32 14.11 12.43 -4.71
CA THR A 32 13.74 12.90 -6.04
C THR A 32 12.44 13.70 -6.05
N GLY A 33 11.81 13.88 -4.90
CA GLY A 33 10.55 14.64 -4.77
C GLY A 33 9.29 13.82 -4.92
N VAL A 34 9.40 12.50 -4.98
CA VAL A 34 8.23 11.62 -5.10
C VAL A 34 7.63 11.36 -3.73
N VAL A 35 6.31 11.52 -3.62
CA VAL A 35 5.59 11.29 -2.36
C VAL A 35 5.19 9.83 -2.26
N LYS A 36 5.51 9.25 -1.11
CA LYS A 36 5.24 7.84 -0.82
C LYS A 36 4.68 7.70 0.59
N SER A 37 4.13 6.53 0.89
CA SER A 37 3.81 6.18 2.27
C SER A 37 4.26 4.76 2.55
N LEU A 38 4.79 4.55 3.77
CA LEU A 38 5.16 3.23 4.26
C LEU A 38 4.23 2.83 5.38
N GLY A 39 3.71 1.63 5.31
CA GLY A 39 2.74 1.22 6.29
C GLY A 39 2.67 -0.28 6.51
N VAL A 40 1.79 -0.62 7.45
CA VAL A 40 1.54 -2.00 7.84
C VAL A 40 0.03 -2.23 7.85
N MET A 41 -0.40 -3.36 7.29
CA MET A 41 -1.78 -3.82 7.35
C MET A 41 -1.84 -5.10 8.18
N LEU A 42 -2.72 -5.10 9.17
CA LEU A 42 -3.02 -6.31 9.94
C LEU A 42 -3.97 -7.21 9.16
N PRO A 43 -4.02 -8.51 9.46
CA PRO A 43 -4.96 -9.41 8.79
C PRO A 43 -6.40 -8.89 8.87
N GLY A 44 -7.11 -8.98 7.77
CA GLY A 44 -8.49 -8.50 7.65
C GLY A 44 -8.85 -8.17 6.23
N GLU A 45 -10.02 -7.55 6.05
CA GLU A 45 -10.52 -7.13 4.75
C GLU A 45 -10.78 -5.64 4.79
N TYR A 46 -10.31 -4.92 3.77
CA TYR A 46 -10.39 -3.47 3.71
C TYR A 46 -10.77 -3.01 2.30
N THR A 47 -11.37 -1.82 2.21
CA THR A 47 -11.65 -1.17 0.93
C THR A 47 -10.98 0.18 0.92
N PHE A 48 -10.25 0.48 -0.14
CA PHE A 48 -9.56 1.75 -0.34
C PHE A 48 -9.98 2.39 -1.65
N GLY A 49 -10.08 3.71 -1.63
CA GLY A 49 -10.31 4.50 -2.82
C GLY A 49 -9.08 5.31 -3.20
N THR A 50 -8.98 5.68 -4.46
CA THR A 50 -7.90 6.50 -4.98
C THR A 50 -8.42 7.80 -5.57
N LYS A 51 -7.64 8.88 -5.44
CA LYS A 51 -7.85 10.12 -6.17
C LYS A 51 -6.86 10.22 -7.32
N ALA A 52 -5.60 9.94 -7.04
CA ALA A 52 -4.52 9.87 -8.02
C ALA A 52 -4.15 8.41 -8.24
N PRO A 53 -3.47 8.07 -9.35
CA PRO A 53 -2.98 6.71 -9.54
C PRO A 53 -1.98 6.36 -8.44
N GLU A 54 -1.97 5.09 -8.05
CA GLU A 54 -1.09 4.60 -6.99
C GLU A 54 -0.34 3.36 -7.44
N HIS A 55 0.92 3.27 -7.03
CA HIS A 55 1.74 2.08 -7.19
C HIS A 55 1.93 1.46 -5.81
N MET A 56 1.35 0.27 -5.62
CA MET A 56 1.35 -0.43 -4.34
C MET A 56 2.35 -1.57 -4.37
N GLU A 57 3.42 -1.41 -3.60
CA GLU A 57 4.45 -2.45 -3.47
C GLU A 57 4.20 -3.24 -2.19
N ILE A 58 4.16 -4.56 -2.30
CA ILE A 58 4.11 -5.45 -1.14
C ILE A 58 5.55 -5.79 -0.77
N ILE A 59 6.01 -5.30 0.37
CA ILE A 59 7.38 -5.51 0.82
C ILE A 59 7.50 -6.88 1.47
N SER A 60 6.54 -7.23 2.31
CA SER A 60 6.46 -8.56 2.93
C SER A 60 5.00 -8.85 3.27
N GLY A 61 4.65 -10.12 3.33
CA GLY A 61 3.30 -10.56 3.63
C GLY A 61 2.59 -11.14 2.43
N LYS A 62 1.26 -11.27 2.55
CA LYS A 62 0.43 -11.87 1.50
C LYS A 62 -0.94 -11.22 1.51
N VAL A 63 -1.38 -10.81 0.34
CA VAL A 63 -2.69 -10.19 0.15
C VAL A 63 -3.37 -10.72 -1.10
N GLU A 64 -4.70 -10.54 -1.16
CA GLU A 64 -5.51 -10.75 -2.34
C GLU A 64 -6.26 -9.46 -2.62
N VAL A 65 -6.29 -9.05 -3.88
CA VAL A 65 -6.86 -7.77 -4.29
C VAL A 65 -7.95 -7.97 -5.33
N LEU A 66 -9.06 -7.28 -5.13
CA LEU A 66 -10.15 -7.21 -6.09
C LEU A 66 -10.25 -5.78 -6.58
N PHE A 67 -9.91 -5.57 -7.84
CA PHE A 67 -9.98 -4.24 -8.47
C PHE A 67 -11.43 -3.92 -8.84
N GLU A 68 -11.76 -2.62 -8.81
CA GLU A 68 -13.09 -2.14 -9.17
C GLU A 68 -13.48 -2.63 -10.59
N GLY A 69 -14.69 -3.17 -10.72
CA GLY A 69 -15.20 -3.65 -11.99
C GLY A 69 -14.77 -5.05 -12.39
N MET A 70 -13.92 -5.69 -11.59
CA MET A 70 -13.41 -7.04 -11.90
C MET A 70 -14.23 -8.16 -11.28
N GLU A 71 -15.37 -7.82 -10.70
CA GLU A 71 -16.32 -8.75 -10.05
C GLU A 71 -15.65 -9.60 -8.97
N SER A 72 -15.56 -10.91 -9.13
CA SER A 72 -14.95 -11.77 -8.14
C SER A 72 -13.58 -12.30 -8.56
N ASN A 73 -12.91 -11.60 -9.46
CA ASN A 73 -11.59 -12.01 -9.94
C ASN A 73 -10.48 -11.47 -9.03
N TRP A 74 -10.25 -12.15 -7.93
CA TRP A 74 -9.23 -11.78 -6.95
C TRP A 74 -7.85 -12.16 -7.44
N GLU A 75 -6.87 -11.26 -7.26
CA GLU A 75 -5.48 -11.49 -7.62
C GLU A 75 -4.62 -11.50 -6.36
N SER A 76 -3.68 -12.44 -6.29
CA SER A 76 -2.80 -12.60 -5.12
C SER A 76 -1.46 -11.93 -5.34
N PHE A 77 -0.96 -11.27 -4.29
CA PHE A 77 0.36 -10.64 -4.29
C PHE A 77 1.09 -10.98 -3.00
N VAL A 78 2.39 -11.24 -3.13
CA VAL A 78 3.26 -11.54 -1.98
C VAL A 78 4.46 -10.60 -2.00
N GLY A 79 5.25 -10.64 -0.93
CA GLY A 79 6.46 -9.81 -0.82
C GLY A 79 7.32 -9.83 -2.07
N GLY A 80 7.71 -8.65 -2.54
CA GLY A 80 8.46 -8.44 -3.76
C GLY A 80 7.60 -8.16 -4.99
N GLN A 81 6.29 -8.24 -4.88
CA GLN A 81 5.36 -7.97 -5.99
C GLN A 81 4.67 -6.62 -5.78
N TYR A 82 4.06 -6.11 -6.83
CA TYR A 82 3.35 -4.85 -6.77
C TYR A 82 2.12 -4.90 -7.67
N PHE A 83 1.22 -3.93 -7.44
CA PHE A 83 0.09 -3.69 -8.33
C PHE A 83 -0.15 -2.19 -8.44
N GLU A 84 -0.83 -1.78 -9.50
CA GLU A 84 -1.16 -0.38 -9.74
C GLU A 84 -2.66 -0.19 -9.76
N VAL A 85 -3.10 0.95 -9.22
CA VAL A 85 -4.52 1.31 -9.16
C VAL A 85 -4.69 2.63 -9.89
N PRO A 86 -5.64 2.72 -10.83
CA PRO A 86 -5.88 3.98 -11.55
C PRO A 86 -6.48 5.05 -10.65
N ALA A 87 -6.45 6.30 -11.13
CA ALA A 87 -7.09 7.41 -10.45
C ALA A 87 -8.60 7.21 -10.38
N ASN A 88 -9.21 7.77 -9.33
CA ASN A 88 -10.67 7.77 -9.15
C ASN A 88 -11.26 6.37 -9.20
N SER A 89 -10.59 5.43 -8.56
CA SER A 89 -10.98 4.04 -8.52
C SER A 89 -11.02 3.52 -7.09
N SER A 90 -11.25 2.23 -6.94
CA SER A 90 -11.23 1.58 -5.63
C SER A 90 -10.75 0.14 -5.78
N PHE A 91 -10.36 -0.45 -4.67
CA PHE A 91 -10.03 -1.87 -4.62
C PHE A 91 -10.35 -2.42 -3.23
N GLU A 92 -10.70 -3.69 -3.18
CA GLU A 92 -10.82 -4.43 -1.93
C GLU A 92 -9.56 -5.25 -1.75
N ILE A 93 -9.11 -5.37 -0.51
CA ILE A 93 -7.90 -6.12 -0.21
C ILE A 93 -8.15 -7.03 0.99
N LYS A 94 -7.83 -8.30 0.82
CA LYS A 94 -7.82 -9.30 1.91
C LYS A 94 -6.37 -9.50 2.32
N VAL A 95 -6.09 -9.20 3.57
CA VAL A 95 -4.74 -9.32 4.12
C VAL A 95 -4.69 -10.64 4.89
N ASP A 96 -3.92 -11.59 4.39
CA ASP A 96 -3.86 -12.94 4.95
C ASP A 96 -2.90 -13.01 6.14
N GLU A 97 -1.85 -12.22 6.12
CA GLU A 97 -0.88 -12.12 7.21
C GLU A 97 -0.41 -10.68 7.32
N ILE A 98 0.22 -10.30 8.42
CA ILE A 98 0.72 -8.92 8.59
C ILE A 98 1.53 -8.54 7.36
N THR A 99 1.15 -7.46 6.71
CA THR A 99 1.71 -7.04 5.43
C THR A 99 2.36 -5.68 5.55
N ASP A 100 3.60 -5.61 5.11
CA ASP A 100 4.39 -4.39 5.03
C ASP A 100 4.32 -3.89 3.59
N TYR A 101 4.00 -2.61 3.38
CA TYR A 101 3.76 -2.08 2.04
C TYR A 101 4.29 -0.68 1.86
N CYS A 102 4.55 -0.32 0.62
CA CYS A 102 4.89 1.03 0.22
C CYS A 102 3.95 1.48 -0.89
N CYS A 103 3.29 2.60 -0.69
CA CYS A 103 2.44 3.22 -1.71
C CYS A 103 3.15 4.41 -2.30
N THR A 104 3.31 4.43 -3.63
CA THR A 104 3.84 5.59 -4.36
C THR A 104 2.68 6.28 -5.04
N TYR A 105 2.54 7.58 -4.80
CA TYR A 105 1.49 8.42 -5.41
C TYR A 105 2.02 8.99 -6.73
N LEU A 106 1.33 8.66 -7.81
CA LEU A 106 1.78 9.01 -9.16
C LEU A 106 1.13 10.28 -9.70
#